data_ce948892901963dc035851066fc92eed
#
_entry.id   ce948892901963dc035851066fc92eed
#
_cell.length_a   1.000
_cell.length_b   1.000
_cell.length_c   1.000
_cell.angle_alpha   90.00
_cell.angle_beta   90.00
_cell.angle_gamma   90.00
#
_symmetry.space_group_name_H-M   'P 1'
#
loop_
_entity.id
_entity.type
_entity.pdbx_description
1 polymer ?
#
loop_
_entity_poly.entity_id
_entity_poly.type
_entity_poly.pdbx_seq_one_letter_code
_entity_poly.pdbx_strand_id
1 'polypeptide(L)'
;IPKISDKEFYREAENIAIEIENEFSINLPLNEIYYIYQYLVSTGVGNLNNDIVLEVDAEVEEITEKFLQAVSEKKGVIFSGSDNVYYLFKLHIRALLRRLKYGIIIKNPLLEKIKEEYQEQFKETQVLARKILSKYINDDEIAYLIVYTESILNLTSIKTKVILVCNSGFGTSLFLKKRIEDKLENIEIVDVVSAKDLKGYDLSNINFIVSTVKLENIKNVIYVNVMLNEEDIQNINRKVYGIDNEI
;
A
#
# COMPACT_ATOMS: atom_id res chain seq x y z
N ILE A 1 9.98 -29.61 -23.27
CA ILE A 1 9.36 -28.33 -23.62
C ILE A 1 8.33 -28.05 -22.55
N PRO A 2 8.44 -26.94 -21.82
CA PRO A 2 7.46 -26.58 -20.81
C PRO A 2 6.09 -26.40 -21.49
N LYS A 3 5.02 -26.69 -20.75
CA LYS A 3 3.66 -26.63 -21.26
C LYS A 3 3.25 -25.18 -21.50
N ILE A 4 3.08 -24.78 -22.77
CA ILE A 4 2.52 -23.48 -23.13
C ILE A 4 1.06 -23.47 -22.68
N SER A 5 0.75 -22.69 -21.67
CA SER A 5 -0.57 -22.63 -21.05
C SER A 5 -1.40 -21.45 -21.55
N ASP A 6 -0.75 -20.41 -22.07
CA ASP A 6 -1.39 -19.23 -22.64
C ASP A 6 -0.91 -19.03 -24.08
N LYS A 7 -1.80 -19.34 -25.03
CA LYS A 7 -1.48 -19.30 -26.46
C LYS A 7 -1.37 -17.86 -27.00
N GLU A 8 -2.05 -16.92 -26.38
CA GLU A 8 -2.02 -15.51 -26.80
C GLU A 8 -0.68 -14.88 -26.48
N PHE A 9 -0.21 -15.00 -25.23
CA PHE A 9 1.12 -14.55 -24.84
C PHE A 9 2.25 -15.25 -25.58
N TYR A 10 2.06 -16.53 -25.95
CA TYR A 10 3.08 -17.23 -26.73
C TYR A 10 3.19 -16.69 -28.15
N ARG A 11 2.05 -16.42 -28.80
CA ARG A 11 2.02 -15.80 -30.13
C ARG A 11 2.65 -14.41 -30.12
N GLU A 12 2.40 -13.63 -29.05
CA GLU A 12 3.01 -12.32 -28.87
C GLU A 12 4.53 -12.43 -28.69
N ALA A 13 5.01 -13.43 -27.95
CA ALA A 13 6.43 -13.72 -27.81
C ALA A 13 7.09 -14.09 -29.14
N GLU A 14 6.39 -14.86 -29.99
CA GLU A 14 6.87 -15.17 -31.35
C GLU A 14 6.94 -13.91 -32.22
N ASN A 15 5.95 -13.01 -32.16
CA ASN A 15 5.98 -11.74 -32.90
C ASN A 15 7.16 -10.87 -32.47
N ILE A 16 7.37 -10.71 -31.17
CA ILE A 16 8.51 -9.95 -30.62
C ILE A 16 9.84 -10.58 -31.08
N ALA A 17 9.94 -11.90 -31.04
CA ALA A 17 11.14 -12.60 -31.51
C ALA A 17 11.43 -12.33 -32.99
N ILE A 18 10.42 -12.36 -33.85
CA ILE A 18 10.54 -12.05 -35.28
C ILE A 18 11.01 -10.61 -35.50
N GLU A 19 10.49 -9.65 -34.72
CA GLU A 19 10.94 -8.25 -34.79
C GLU A 19 12.42 -8.11 -34.39
N ILE A 20 12.83 -8.77 -33.32
CA ILE A 20 14.24 -8.79 -32.88
C ILE A 20 15.14 -9.43 -33.93
N GLU A 21 14.73 -10.58 -34.49
CA GLU A 21 15.49 -11.28 -35.53
C GLU A 21 15.70 -10.40 -36.77
N ASN A 22 14.64 -9.69 -37.20
CA ASN A 22 14.69 -8.79 -38.34
C ASN A 22 15.59 -7.57 -38.09
N GLU A 23 15.45 -6.92 -36.93
CA GLU A 23 16.20 -5.69 -36.60
C GLU A 23 17.69 -5.98 -36.44
N PHE A 24 18.05 -7.08 -35.80
CA PHE A 24 19.45 -7.41 -35.49
C PHE A 24 20.07 -8.42 -36.43
N SER A 25 19.33 -8.93 -37.43
CA SER A 25 19.78 -9.96 -38.36
C SER A 25 20.36 -11.19 -37.67
N ILE A 26 19.69 -11.67 -36.64
CA ILE A 26 20.03 -12.86 -35.85
C ILE A 26 18.90 -13.88 -35.93
N ASN A 27 19.17 -15.13 -35.50
CA ASN A 27 18.13 -16.12 -35.26
C ASN A 27 18.05 -16.41 -33.75
N LEU A 28 16.87 -16.27 -33.18
CA LEU A 28 16.63 -16.60 -31.78
C LEU A 28 16.27 -18.10 -31.64
N PRO A 29 16.99 -18.83 -30.80
CA PRO A 29 16.61 -20.21 -30.50
C PRO A 29 15.27 -20.27 -29.75
N LEU A 30 14.56 -21.38 -29.86
CA LEU A 30 13.25 -21.58 -29.27
C LEU A 30 13.18 -21.29 -27.77
N ASN A 31 14.30 -21.49 -27.06
CA ASN A 31 14.41 -21.19 -25.63
C ASN A 31 14.30 -19.69 -25.35
N GLU A 32 14.83 -18.83 -26.21
CA GLU A 32 14.76 -17.36 -26.04
C GLU A 32 13.31 -16.88 -26.26
N ILE A 33 12.61 -17.42 -27.23
CA ILE A 33 11.19 -17.15 -27.43
C ILE A 33 10.39 -17.55 -26.19
N TYR A 34 10.75 -18.69 -25.59
CA TYR A 34 10.12 -19.14 -24.34
C TYR A 34 10.43 -18.20 -23.15
N TYR A 35 11.61 -17.63 -23.04
CA TYR A 35 11.93 -16.61 -22.04
C TYR A 35 11.14 -15.32 -22.25
N ILE A 36 10.97 -14.86 -23.48
CA ILE A 36 10.10 -13.73 -23.82
C ILE A 36 8.66 -14.05 -23.37
N TYR A 37 8.15 -15.24 -23.69
CA TYR A 37 6.84 -15.70 -23.25
C TYR A 37 6.70 -15.69 -21.72
N GLN A 38 7.66 -16.25 -21.00
CA GLN A 38 7.65 -16.23 -19.54
C GLN A 38 7.61 -14.80 -18.97
N TYR A 39 8.37 -13.89 -19.57
CA TYR A 39 8.37 -12.49 -19.20
C TYR A 39 7.00 -11.85 -19.41
N LEU A 40 6.40 -12.00 -20.57
CA LEU A 40 5.06 -11.47 -20.87
C LEU A 40 4.00 -12.01 -19.91
N VAL A 41 3.99 -13.32 -19.67
CA VAL A 41 3.06 -13.93 -18.69
C VAL A 41 3.30 -13.37 -17.28
N SER A 42 4.55 -13.21 -16.88
CA SER A 42 4.89 -12.75 -15.53
C SER A 42 4.51 -11.31 -15.27
N THR A 43 4.68 -10.44 -16.25
CA THR A 43 4.38 -9.00 -16.14
C THR A 43 2.92 -8.69 -16.44
N GLY A 44 2.24 -9.57 -17.17
CA GLY A 44 0.87 -9.34 -17.64
C GLY A 44 0.78 -8.28 -18.74
N VAL A 45 1.91 -7.87 -19.33
CA VAL A 45 1.98 -6.95 -20.46
C VAL A 45 1.67 -7.73 -21.75
N GLY A 46 0.41 -7.91 -22.04
CA GLY A 46 -0.11 -8.53 -23.25
C GLY A 46 -1.47 -7.93 -23.54
N ASN A 47 -1.45 -6.86 -24.27
CA ASN A 47 -2.45 -6.08 -24.96
C ASN A 47 -2.13 -4.60 -24.81
N LEU A 48 -1.14 -4.14 -25.56
CA LEU A 48 -0.79 -2.71 -25.68
C LEU A 48 -1.83 -1.93 -26.49
N ASN A 49 -2.86 -2.60 -27.01
CA ASN A 49 -3.94 -1.97 -27.75
C ASN A 49 -5.20 -1.87 -26.89
N ASN A 50 -5.45 -0.65 -26.44
CA ASN A 50 -6.70 -0.10 -25.94
C ASN A 50 -7.17 -0.51 -24.55
N ASP A 51 -7.29 0.52 -23.71
CA ASP A 51 -8.11 0.59 -22.49
C ASP A 51 -7.93 -0.63 -21.57
N ILE A 52 -6.79 -0.66 -20.94
CA ILE A 52 -6.58 -1.54 -19.80
C ILE A 52 -7.47 -1.05 -18.64
N VAL A 53 -8.76 -1.28 -18.77
CA VAL A 53 -9.57 -1.61 -17.61
C VAL A 53 -9.08 -3.00 -17.23
N LEU A 54 -8.02 -3.03 -16.44
CA LEU A 54 -7.59 -4.24 -15.77
C LEU A 54 -8.77 -4.65 -14.88
N GLU A 55 -9.60 -5.56 -15.38
CA GLU A 55 -10.43 -6.34 -14.48
C GLU A 55 -9.46 -7.00 -13.52
N VAL A 56 -9.31 -6.37 -12.35
CA VAL A 56 -8.58 -6.94 -11.24
C VAL A 56 -9.43 -8.12 -10.82
N ASP A 57 -8.96 -9.35 -11.10
CA ASP A 57 -9.66 -10.55 -10.69
C ASP A 57 -10.05 -10.43 -9.21
N ALA A 58 -11.27 -10.78 -8.86
CA ALA A 58 -11.76 -10.72 -7.47
C ALA A 58 -10.81 -11.46 -6.50
N GLU A 59 -10.14 -12.50 -6.96
CA GLU A 59 -9.10 -13.22 -6.22
C GLU A 59 -7.90 -12.32 -5.88
N VAL A 60 -7.45 -11.49 -6.83
CA VAL A 60 -6.31 -10.56 -6.62
C VAL A 60 -6.69 -9.49 -5.59
N GLU A 61 -7.93 -8.97 -5.67
CA GLU A 61 -8.45 -8.01 -4.70
C GLU A 61 -8.46 -8.62 -3.29
N GLU A 62 -9.10 -9.78 -3.14
CA GLU A 62 -9.21 -10.48 -1.87
C GLU A 62 -7.85 -10.80 -1.25
N ILE A 63 -6.89 -11.27 -2.04
CA ILE A 63 -5.53 -11.59 -1.58
C ILE A 63 -4.79 -10.32 -1.17
N THR A 64 -4.89 -9.25 -1.98
CA THR A 64 -4.26 -7.96 -1.70
C THR A 64 -4.77 -7.39 -0.38
N GLU A 65 -6.09 -7.36 -0.19
CA GLU A 65 -6.72 -6.88 1.04
C GLU A 65 -6.30 -7.71 2.25
N LYS A 66 -6.37 -9.02 2.17
CA LYS A 66 -5.94 -9.92 3.26
C LYS A 66 -4.48 -9.71 3.64
N PHE A 67 -3.61 -9.52 2.63
CA PHE A 67 -2.19 -9.31 2.87
C PHE A 67 -1.94 -7.96 3.56
N LEU A 68 -2.52 -6.89 3.03
CA LEU A 68 -2.39 -5.55 3.60
C LEU A 68 -3.05 -5.43 4.98
N GLN A 69 -4.20 -6.07 5.19
CA GLN A 69 -4.83 -6.12 6.51
C GLN A 69 -3.92 -6.78 7.54
N ALA A 70 -3.31 -7.91 7.22
CA ALA A 70 -2.40 -8.59 8.13
C ALA A 70 -1.13 -7.77 8.44
N VAL A 71 -0.62 -7.00 7.46
CA VAL A 71 0.48 -6.04 7.68
C VAL A 71 0.02 -4.87 8.55
N SER A 72 -1.18 -4.33 8.30
CA SER A 72 -1.82 -3.28 9.09
C SER A 72 -1.93 -3.63 10.57
N GLU A 73 -2.48 -4.81 10.86
CA GLU A 73 -2.68 -5.29 12.25
C GLU A 73 -1.36 -5.37 13.01
N LYS A 74 -0.27 -5.75 12.33
CA LYS A 74 1.06 -5.84 12.94
C LYS A 74 1.74 -4.50 13.13
N LYS A 75 1.58 -3.59 12.18
CA LYS A 75 2.28 -2.29 12.16
C LYS A 75 1.45 -1.17 12.80
N GLY A 76 0.18 -1.43 13.15
CA GLY A 76 -0.72 -0.41 13.69
C GLY A 76 -1.09 0.68 12.69
N VAL A 77 -1.00 0.39 11.38
CA VAL A 77 -1.24 1.31 10.27
C VAL A 77 -2.45 0.83 9.49
N ILE A 78 -3.30 1.74 9.03
CA ILE A 78 -4.43 1.42 8.16
C ILE A 78 -4.08 1.84 6.74
N PHE A 79 -4.13 0.91 5.78
CA PHE A 79 -3.90 1.21 4.38
C PHE A 79 -5.16 1.73 3.72
N SER A 80 -5.06 2.87 3.04
CA SER A 80 -6.15 3.40 2.20
C SER A 80 -6.09 2.77 0.81
N GLY A 81 -7.21 2.21 0.35
CA GLY A 81 -7.31 1.57 -0.97
C GLY A 81 -7.29 2.54 -2.17
N SER A 82 -7.16 3.85 -1.92
CA SER A 82 -7.24 4.90 -2.96
C SER A 82 -5.89 5.33 -3.53
N ASP A 83 -4.77 4.85 -2.99
CA ASP A 83 -3.45 5.33 -3.35
C ASP A 83 -2.87 4.61 -4.57
N ASN A 84 -2.13 5.34 -5.42
CA ASN A 84 -1.44 4.78 -6.59
C ASN A 84 -0.57 3.57 -6.24
N VAL A 85 0.02 3.56 -5.04
CA VAL A 85 0.89 2.46 -4.59
C VAL A 85 0.08 1.21 -4.25
N TYR A 86 -1.12 1.36 -3.67
CA TYR A 86 -2.04 0.24 -3.48
C TYR A 86 -2.39 -0.42 -4.82
N TYR A 87 -2.69 0.38 -5.83
CA TYR A 87 -2.95 -0.13 -7.18
C TYR A 87 -1.73 -0.86 -7.77
N LEU A 88 -0.53 -0.29 -7.65
CA LEU A 88 0.71 -0.93 -8.09
C LEU A 88 0.98 -2.24 -7.34
N PHE A 89 0.66 -2.29 -6.05
CA PHE A 89 0.77 -3.52 -5.27
C PHE A 89 -0.20 -4.60 -5.76
N LYS A 90 -1.44 -4.25 -6.08
CA LYS A 90 -2.40 -5.17 -6.72
C LYS A 90 -1.86 -5.74 -8.02
N LEU A 91 -1.29 -4.89 -8.89
CA LEU A 91 -0.66 -5.35 -10.12
C LEU A 91 0.48 -6.32 -9.85
N HIS A 92 1.28 -6.05 -8.81
CA HIS A 92 2.35 -6.95 -8.39
C HIS A 92 1.80 -8.30 -7.89
N ILE A 93 0.79 -8.30 -7.04
CA ILE A 93 0.12 -9.53 -6.57
C ILE A 93 -0.43 -10.35 -7.76
N ARG A 94 -1.06 -9.69 -8.73
CA ARG A 94 -1.54 -10.35 -9.95
C ARG A 94 -0.42 -11.03 -10.71
N ALA A 95 0.70 -10.34 -10.92
CA ALA A 95 1.88 -10.89 -11.61
C ALA A 95 2.49 -12.05 -10.80
N LEU A 96 2.58 -11.91 -9.48
CA LEU A 96 3.08 -12.94 -8.57
C LEU A 96 2.21 -14.20 -8.62
N LEU A 97 0.89 -14.08 -8.57
CA LEU A 97 -0.02 -15.24 -8.67
C LEU A 97 0.13 -15.97 -10.00
N ARG A 98 0.30 -15.23 -11.11
CA ARG A 98 0.61 -15.83 -12.41
C ARG A 98 1.94 -16.59 -12.38
N ARG A 99 3.00 -16.00 -11.84
CA ARG A 99 4.30 -16.67 -11.71
C ARG A 99 4.20 -17.95 -10.88
N LEU A 100 3.51 -17.91 -9.76
CA LEU A 100 3.25 -19.10 -8.94
C LEU A 100 2.47 -20.18 -9.71
N LYS A 101 1.43 -19.77 -10.45
CA LYS A 101 0.60 -20.69 -11.24
C LYS A 101 1.40 -21.38 -12.34
N TYR A 102 2.30 -20.68 -13.00
CA TYR A 102 3.08 -21.18 -14.13
C TYR A 102 4.49 -21.65 -13.77
N GLY A 103 4.86 -21.59 -12.48
CA GLY A 103 6.19 -22.01 -12.03
C GLY A 103 7.33 -21.11 -12.53
N ILE A 104 7.03 -19.84 -12.81
CA ILE A 104 8.01 -18.86 -13.28
C ILE A 104 8.79 -18.34 -12.06
N ILE A 105 10.11 -18.40 -12.14
CA ILE A 105 11.01 -17.92 -11.09
C ILE A 105 11.67 -16.63 -11.56
N ILE A 106 11.49 -15.56 -10.81
CA ILE A 106 12.21 -14.30 -11.02
C ILE A 106 13.35 -14.16 -9.99
N LYS A 107 14.27 -13.26 -10.28
CA LYS A 107 15.35 -12.86 -9.37
C LYS A 107 15.16 -11.42 -8.92
N ASN A 108 15.38 -11.20 -7.63
CA ASN A 108 15.36 -9.86 -7.05
C ASN A 108 16.82 -9.42 -6.78
N PRO A 109 17.33 -8.41 -7.49
CA PRO A 109 18.71 -7.96 -7.30
C PRO A 109 18.96 -7.35 -5.91
N LEU A 110 17.89 -7.01 -5.18
CA LEU A 110 17.97 -6.43 -3.84
C LEU A 110 17.79 -7.47 -2.72
N LEU A 111 17.63 -8.76 -3.05
CA LEU A 111 17.29 -9.80 -2.08
C LEU A 111 18.21 -9.82 -0.86
N GLU A 112 19.52 -9.87 -1.07
CA GLU A 112 20.49 -9.97 0.03
C GLU A 112 20.48 -8.70 0.90
N LYS A 113 20.37 -7.54 0.27
CA LYS A 113 20.29 -6.25 0.97
C LYS A 113 18.99 -6.17 1.81
N ILE A 114 17.87 -6.61 1.26
CA ILE A 114 16.59 -6.62 1.97
C ILE A 114 16.63 -7.59 3.15
N LYS A 115 17.24 -8.77 3.00
CA LYS A 115 17.44 -9.71 4.10
C LYS A 115 18.30 -9.14 5.22
N GLU A 116 19.28 -8.31 4.87
CA GLU A 116 20.20 -7.68 5.81
C GLU A 116 19.55 -6.51 6.56
N GLU A 117 18.88 -5.61 5.85
CA GLU A 117 18.27 -4.40 6.40
C GLU A 117 16.91 -4.65 7.08
N TYR A 118 16.13 -5.63 6.61
CA TYR A 118 14.76 -5.91 7.03
C TYR A 118 14.58 -7.32 7.61
N GLN A 119 15.51 -7.79 8.44
CA GLN A 119 15.57 -9.19 8.92
C GLN A 119 14.28 -9.68 9.58
N GLU A 120 13.68 -8.88 10.46
CA GLU A 120 12.44 -9.23 11.16
C GLU A 120 11.26 -9.22 10.20
N GLN A 121 11.13 -8.16 9.41
CA GLN A 121 10.08 -8.01 8.40
C GLN A 121 10.15 -9.14 7.37
N PHE A 122 11.37 -9.57 7.01
CA PHE A 122 11.55 -10.68 6.06
C PHE A 122 10.95 -11.98 6.59
N LYS A 123 11.25 -12.35 7.83
CA LYS A 123 10.71 -13.55 8.49
C LYS A 123 9.19 -13.47 8.62
N GLU A 124 8.67 -12.32 9.02
CA GLU A 124 7.24 -12.09 9.17
C GLU A 124 6.51 -12.18 7.84
N THR A 125 7.02 -11.46 6.82
CA THR A 125 6.45 -11.48 5.47
C THR A 125 6.51 -12.87 4.86
N GLN A 126 7.58 -13.64 5.12
CA GLN A 126 7.71 -15.02 4.67
C GLN A 126 6.61 -15.92 5.25
N VAL A 127 6.34 -15.80 6.55
CA VAL A 127 5.27 -16.58 7.21
C VAL A 127 3.92 -16.19 6.64
N LEU A 128 3.66 -14.88 6.52
CA LEU A 128 2.41 -14.34 6.00
C LEU A 128 2.16 -14.75 4.55
N ALA A 129 3.16 -14.55 3.69
CA ALA A 129 3.08 -14.88 2.27
C ALA A 129 2.86 -16.38 2.02
N ARG A 130 3.53 -17.23 2.80
CA ARG A 130 3.31 -18.69 2.72
C ARG A 130 1.92 -19.12 3.13
N LYS A 131 1.30 -18.39 4.06
CA LYS A 131 -0.07 -18.65 4.52
C LYS A 131 -1.13 -18.17 3.53
N ILE A 132 -0.96 -16.97 2.97
CA ILE A 132 -1.99 -16.30 2.15
C ILE A 132 -1.84 -16.65 0.67
N LEU A 133 -0.61 -16.67 0.16
CA LEU A 133 -0.33 -16.84 -1.28
C LEU A 133 -0.01 -18.29 -1.63
N SER A 134 1.16 -18.78 -1.20
CA SER A 134 1.60 -20.14 -1.47
C SER A 134 2.75 -20.57 -0.57
N LYS A 135 2.72 -21.83 -0.12
CA LYS A 135 3.86 -22.42 0.60
C LYS A 135 5.14 -22.52 -0.23
N TYR A 136 5.03 -22.39 -1.56
CA TYR A 136 6.16 -22.49 -2.49
C TYR A 136 6.70 -21.12 -2.93
N ILE A 137 6.22 -20.02 -2.36
CA ILE A 137 6.75 -18.69 -2.65
C ILE A 137 8.24 -18.63 -2.26
N ASN A 138 9.06 -18.15 -3.20
CA ASN A 138 10.51 -18.02 -2.99
C ASN A 138 10.88 -16.70 -2.31
N ASP A 139 12.13 -16.60 -1.87
CA ASP A 139 12.64 -15.44 -1.16
C ASP A 139 12.72 -14.18 -2.04
N ASP A 140 12.94 -14.33 -3.33
CA ASP A 140 12.97 -13.21 -4.29
C ASP A 140 11.60 -12.48 -4.34
N GLU A 141 10.51 -13.24 -4.36
CA GLU A 141 9.14 -12.68 -4.31
C GLU A 141 8.82 -12.05 -2.94
N ILE A 142 9.30 -12.66 -1.85
CA ILE A 142 9.13 -12.10 -0.50
C ILE A 142 9.83 -10.75 -0.40
N ALA A 143 11.02 -10.61 -0.98
CA ALA A 143 11.74 -9.34 -1.02
C ALA A 143 10.96 -8.27 -1.79
N TYR A 144 10.31 -8.60 -2.90
CA TYR A 144 9.42 -7.66 -3.60
C TYR A 144 8.22 -7.25 -2.75
N LEU A 145 7.57 -8.19 -2.06
CA LEU A 145 6.45 -7.87 -1.16
C LEU A 145 6.87 -6.86 -0.08
N ILE A 146 8.09 -7.00 0.48
CA ILE A 146 8.63 -6.05 1.45
C ILE A 146 8.81 -4.67 0.82
N VAL A 147 9.41 -4.58 -0.37
CA VAL A 147 9.59 -3.30 -1.06
C VAL A 147 8.26 -2.57 -1.24
N TYR A 148 7.21 -3.27 -1.66
CA TYR A 148 5.89 -2.67 -1.84
C TYR A 148 5.25 -2.27 -0.51
N THR A 149 5.29 -3.13 0.50
CA THR A 149 4.69 -2.81 1.81
C THR A 149 5.40 -1.67 2.52
N GLU A 150 6.73 -1.62 2.50
CA GLU A 150 7.49 -0.50 3.06
C GLU A 150 7.27 0.81 2.25
N SER A 151 7.10 0.73 0.92
CA SER A 151 6.76 1.90 0.11
C SER A 151 5.38 2.44 0.47
N ILE A 152 4.38 1.57 0.67
CA ILE A 152 3.04 1.96 1.12
C ILE A 152 3.12 2.60 2.52
N LEU A 153 3.83 1.97 3.45
CA LEU A 153 4.03 2.49 4.81
C LEU A 153 4.69 3.87 4.82
N ASN A 154 5.71 4.08 3.99
CA ASN A 154 6.38 5.37 3.87
C ASN A 154 5.49 6.47 3.27
N LEU A 155 4.57 6.12 2.36
CA LEU A 155 3.61 7.07 1.79
C LEU A 155 2.46 7.37 2.74
N THR A 156 2.03 6.41 3.55
CA THR A 156 1.06 6.63 4.64
C THR A 156 1.67 7.42 5.80
N SER A 157 2.98 7.60 5.84
CA SER A 157 3.68 8.44 6.83
C SER A 157 3.60 9.95 6.54
N ILE A 158 2.88 10.39 5.50
CA ILE A 158 2.50 11.80 5.34
C ILE A 158 1.56 12.15 6.49
N LYS A 159 2.11 12.83 7.48
CA LYS A 159 1.36 13.20 8.68
C LYS A 159 0.17 14.08 8.31
N THR A 160 -1.00 13.65 8.73
CA THR A 160 -2.23 14.43 8.62
C THR A 160 -2.15 15.64 9.54
N LYS A 161 -2.20 16.83 8.99
CA LYS A 161 -2.09 18.09 9.73
C LYS A 161 -3.40 18.44 10.43
N VAL A 162 -3.35 18.57 11.73
CA VAL A 162 -4.52 18.89 12.56
C VAL A 162 -4.24 20.07 13.48
N ILE A 163 -5.30 20.79 13.82
CA ILE A 163 -5.31 21.75 14.93
C ILE A 163 -6.01 21.13 16.12
N LEU A 164 -5.41 21.25 17.28
CA LEU A 164 -6.02 20.87 18.54
C LEU A 164 -6.71 22.07 19.19
N VAL A 165 -8.02 21.98 19.41
CA VAL A 165 -8.80 23.02 20.08
C VAL A 165 -9.14 22.57 21.50
N CYS A 166 -8.63 23.28 22.50
CA CYS A 166 -8.86 22.95 23.89
C CYS A 166 -8.97 24.22 24.74
N ASN A 167 -10.04 24.33 25.54
CA ASN A 167 -10.24 25.45 26.45
C ASN A 167 -9.87 25.14 27.91
N SER A 168 -9.36 23.95 28.20
CA SER A 168 -9.12 23.47 29.57
C SER A 168 -7.84 23.95 30.23
N GLY A 169 -7.14 24.92 29.61
CA GLY A 169 -5.88 25.48 30.10
C GLY A 169 -4.64 24.80 29.53
N PHE A 170 -3.49 25.48 29.67
CA PHE A 170 -2.23 25.10 29.02
C PHE A 170 -1.76 23.68 29.35
N GLY A 171 -1.78 23.30 30.62
CA GLY A 171 -1.33 21.95 31.03
C GLY A 171 -2.17 20.81 30.44
N THR A 172 -3.48 20.98 30.42
CA THR A 172 -4.41 19.99 29.87
C THR A 172 -4.28 19.86 28.35
N SER A 173 -4.10 20.99 27.67
CA SER A 173 -3.89 21.01 26.22
C SER A 173 -2.59 20.30 25.84
N LEU A 174 -1.52 20.56 26.56
CA LEU A 174 -0.21 19.94 26.36
C LEU A 174 -0.27 18.41 26.63
N PHE A 175 -0.98 18.00 27.69
CA PHE A 175 -1.19 16.60 28.01
C PHE A 175 -1.93 15.87 26.88
N LEU A 176 -3.03 16.44 26.39
CA LEU A 176 -3.79 15.84 25.29
C LEU A 176 -2.98 15.79 23.99
N LYS A 177 -2.25 16.88 23.67
CA LYS A 177 -1.32 16.91 22.53
C LYS A 177 -0.35 15.73 22.61
N LYS A 178 0.33 15.57 23.74
CA LYS A 178 1.30 14.49 23.93
C LYS A 178 0.66 13.11 23.78
N ARG A 179 -0.54 12.89 24.32
CA ARG A 179 -1.24 11.62 24.19
C ARG A 179 -1.63 11.31 22.75
N ILE A 180 -2.04 12.31 21.96
CA ILE A 180 -2.33 12.14 20.55
C ILE A 180 -1.06 11.75 19.80
N GLU A 181 0.04 12.48 19.99
CA GLU A 181 1.32 12.22 19.37
C GLU A 181 1.91 10.84 19.73
N ASP A 182 1.73 10.39 20.97
CA ASP A 182 2.24 9.08 21.44
C ASP A 182 1.39 7.89 20.92
N LYS A 183 0.12 8.10 20.60
CA LYS A 183 -0.80 7.04 20.20
C LYS A 183 -1.13 7.01 18.71
N LEU A 184 -0.85 8.09 17.99
CA LEU A 184 -1.22 8.29 16.59
C LEU A 184 0.00 8.79 15.79
N GLU A 185 0.70 7.88 15.15
CA GLU A 185 1.97 8.18 14.45
C GLU A 185 1.79 9.08 13.22
N ASN A 186 0.63 9.02 12.56
CA ASN A 186 0.36 9.71 11.29
C ASN A 186 -0.35 11.07 11.47
N ILE A 187 -0.26 11.68 12.65
CA ILE A 187 -0.80 13.00 12.94
C ILE A 187 0.33 13.98 13.25
N GLU A 188 0.21 15.18 12.69
CA GLU A 188 0.99 16.36 13.05
C GLU A 188 0.05 17.40 13.66
N ILE A 189 0.19 17.66 14.98
CA ILE A 189 -0.53 18.76 15.60
C ILE A 189 0.24 20.05 15.29
N VAL A 190 -0.26 20.78 14.29
CA VAL A 190 0.35 22.02 13.80
C VAL A 190 0.30 23.10 14.88
N ASP A 191 -0.83 23.20 15.59
CA ASP A 191 -0.98 24.17 16.68
C ASP A 191 -2.05 23.71 17.68
N VAL A 192 -2.00 24.34 18.88
CA VAL A 192 -2.98 24.15 19.94
C VAL A 192 -3.59 25.50 20.29
N VAL A 193 -4.86 25.68 19.97
CA VAL A 193 -5.54 26.96 20.08
C VAL A 193 -6.78 26.89 20.95
N SER A 194 -7.24 28.04 21.45
CA SER A 194 -8.57 28.14 22.07
C SER A 194 -9.66 28.22 20.99
N ALA A 195 -10.91 27.90 21.34
CA ALA A 195 -12.06 28.07 20.44
C ALA A 195 -12.24 29.51 19.96
N LYS A 196 -11.78 30.50 20.74
CA LYS A 196 -11.83 31.92 20.38
C LYS A 196 -10.79 32.26 19.31
N ASP A 197 -9.57 31.76 19.47
CA ASP A 197 -8.45 32.06 18.58
C ASP A 197 -8.58 31.33 17.23
N LEU A 198 -9.28 30.21 17.20
CA LEU A 198 -9.55 29.46 15.98
C LEU A 198 -10.29 30.29 14.92
N LYS A 199 -11.12 31.28 15.29
CA LYS A 199 -11.88 32.11 14.34
C LYS A 199 -11.01 32.93 13.39
N GLY A 200 -9.77 33.22 13.76
CA GLY A 200 -8.80 33.95 12.93
C GLY A 200 -7.71 33.07 12.32
N TYR A 201 -7.79 31.76 12.51
CA TYR A 201 -6.74 30.84 12.10
C TYR A 201 -6.89 30.46 10.63
N ASP A 202 -5.77 30.44 9.89
CA ASP A 202 -5.75 29.96 8.51
C ASP A 202 -5.79 28.42 8.47
N LEU A 203 -6.93 27.88 8.03
CA LEU A 203 -7.17 26.43 7.96
C LEU A 203 -6.84 25.83 6.58
N SER A 204 -6.28 26.59 5.65
CA SER A 204 -6.05 26.15 4.27
C SER A 204 -5.16 24.90 4.15
N ASN A 205 -4.23 24.71 5.09
CA ASN A 205 -3.30 23.60 5.15
C ASN A 205 -3.60 22.60 6.28
N ILE A 206 -4.83 22.62 6.81
CA ILE A 206 -5.28 21.75 7.90
C ILE A 206 -6.30 20.76 7.37
N ASN A 207 -6.04 19.48 7.60
CA ASN A 207 -6.93 18.42 7.13
C ASN A 207 -8.23 18.35 7.96
N PHE A 208 -8.11 18.44 9.29
CA PHE A 208 -9.27 18.51 10.19
C PHE A 208 -8.89 19.07 11.58
N ILE A 209 -9.90 19.28 12.41
CA ILE A 209 -9.75 19.81 13.77
C ILE A 209 -10.08 18.71 14.78
N VAL A 210 -9.25 18.57 15.81
CA VAL A 210 -9.53 17.78 17.00
C VAL A 210 -9.92 18.74 18.12
N SER A 211 -11.09 18.55 18.72
CA SER A 211 -11.59 19.49 19.72
C SER A 211 -12.18 18.81 20.96
N THR A 212 -11.86 19.36 22.13
CA THR A 212 -12.45 18.98 23.41
C THR A 212 -13.73 19.76 23.73
N VAL A 213 -14.04 20.76 22.92
CA VAL A 213 -15.19 21.65 23.09
C VAL A 213 -16.02 21.74 21.83
N LYS A 214 -17.34 21.95 21.99
CA LYS A 214 -18.23 22.10 20.86
C LYS A 214 -17.91 23.39 20.08
N LEU A 215 -17.73 23.28 18.77
CA LEU A 215 -17.45 24.38 17.86
C LEU A 215 -18.69 24.63 17.00
N GLU A 216 -19.09 25.91 16.86
CA GLU A 216 -20.25 26.30 16.04
C GLU A 216 -19.78 26.70 14.65
N ASN A 217 -20.52 26.25 13.62
CA ASN A 217 -20.30 26.63 12.21
C ASN A 217 -18.94 26.20 11.63
N ILE A 218 -18.26 25.21 12.21
CA ILE A 218 -17.00 24.67 11.71
C ILE A 218 -17.23 23.23 11.27
N LYS A 219 -16.83 22.93 10.04
CA LYS A 219 -16.86 21.57 9.47
C LYS A 219 -15.55 20.84 9.74
N ASN A 220 -15.52 19.54 9.53
CA ASN A 220 -14.32 18.70 9.71
C ASN A 220 -13.74 18.75 11.15
N VAL A 221 -14.60 18.58 12.15
CA VAL A 221 -14.22 18.53 13.56
C VAL A 221 -14.44 17.13 14.11
N ILE A 222 -13.45 16.60 14.82
CA ILE A 222 -13.58 15.40 15.64
C ILE A 222 -13.58 15.84 17.10
N TYR A 223 -14.61 15.45 17.81
CA TYR A 223 -14.72 15.72 19.23
C TYR A 223 -14.12 14.58 20.04
N VAL A 224 -13.27 14.93 20.98
CA VAL A 224 -12.55 13.97 21.83
C VAL A 224 -12.63 14.33 23.30
N ASN A 225 -12.47 13.33 24.16
CA ASN A 225 -12.26 13.56 25.58
C ASN A 225 -10.79 13.94 25.85
N VAL A 226 -10.54 14.78 26.85
CA VAL A 226 -9.19 15.15 27.28
C VAL A 226 -8.30 13.94 27.57
N MET A 227 -8.91 12.85 28.07
CA MET A 227 -8.19 11.61 28.39
C MET A 227 -7.93 10.73 27.17
N LEU A 228 -8.46 11.09 26.00
CA LEU A 228 -8.29 10.34 24.73
C LEU A 228 -8.56 8.84 24.92
N ASN A 229 -9.82 8.47 24.97
CA ASN A 229 -10.24 7.08 25.12
C ASN A 229 -10.07 6.28 23.79
N GLU A 230 -10.33 4.97 23.81
CA GLU A 230 -10.19 4.10 22.62
C GLU A 230 -11.14 4.49 21.48
N GLU A 231 -12.35 4.96 21.79
CA GLU A 231 -13.32 5.43 20.79
C GLU A 231 -12.82 6.72 20.12
N ASP A 232 -12.25 7.65 20.88
CA ASP A 232 -11.64 8.88 20.35
C ASP A 232 -10.52 8.54 19.35
N ILE A 233 -9.65 7.59 19.72
CA ILE A 233 -8.55 7.11 18.88
C ILE A 233 -9.07 6.50 17.58
N GLN A 234 -10.10 5.65 17.68
CA GLN A 234 -10.71 5.03 16.49
C GLN A 234 -11.35 6.08 15.58
N ASN A 235 -12.04 7.08 16.13
CA ASN A 235 -12.66 8.15 15.35
C ASN A 235 -11.63 9.01 14.64
N ILE A 236 -10.50 9.33 15.30
CA ILE A 236 -9.41 10.04 14.67
C ILE A 236 -8.79 9.19 13.55
N ASN A 237 -8.51 7.92 13.81
CA ASN A 237 -7.95 7.01 12.81
C ASN A 237 -8.86 6.87 11.59
N ARG A 238 -10.18 6.69 11.77
CA ARG A 238 -11.12 6.66 10.65
C ARG A 238 -11.01 7.92 9.78
N LYS A 239 -10.85 9.08 10.38
CA LYS A 239 -10.74 10.34 9.64
C LYS A 239 -9.38 10.51 8.96
N VAL A 240 -8.29 10.11 9.62
CA VAL A 240 -6.94 10.12 9.05
C VAL A 240 -6.88 9.25 7.79
N TYR A 241 -7.52 8.08 7.83
CA TYR A 241 -7.42 7.07 6.77
C TYR A 241 -8.63 7.04 5.82
N GLY A 242 -9.55 8.02 5.93
CA GLY A 242 -10.68 8.15 5.01
C GLY A 242 -11.72 7.02 5.10
N ILE A 243 -11.81 6.32 6.24
CA ILE A 243 -12.79 5.25 6.48
C ILE A 243 -14.09 5.89 7.00
N ASP A 244 -14.69 6.75 6.22
CA ASP A 244 -16.07 7.17 6.47
C ASP A 244 -16.99 6.07 5.89
N ASN A 245 -17.59 5.26 6.75
CA ASN A 245 -18.73 4.45 6.36
C ASN A 245 -19.84 5.40 5.90
N GLU A 246 -20.06 5.51 4.60
CA GLU A 246 -21.37 5.90 4.11
C GLU A 246 -22.36 4.79 4.52
N ILE A 247 -23.14 5.08 5.56
CA ILE A 247 -24.39 4.39 5.86
C ILE A 247 -25.53 5.27 5.34
#